data_caebd25e34828e6dfa82d5091421cff5
#
_entry.id   caebd25e34828e6dfa82d5091421cff5
#
_cell.length_a   1.000
_cell.length_b   1.000
_cell.length_c   1.000
_cell.angle_alpha   90.00
_cell.angle_beta   90.00
_cell.angle_gamma   90.00
#
_symmetry.space_group_name_H-M   'P 1'
#
loop_
_entity.id
_entity.type
_entity.pdbx_description
1 polymer ?
#
loop_
_entity_poly.entity_id
_entity_poly.type
_entity_poly.pdbx_seq_one_letter_code
_entity_poly.pdbx_strand_id
1 'polypeptide(L)'
;MFYNVLELKDLVDNRENMFDRNVLLERGESSLSVIALKKNEILDNHFSVCDACAYVFDGEAEFHFNAEKFTVKKGELIMFEKEKEHKVLALKDTKFLLIKI
;
A
#
# COMPACT_ATOMS: atom_id res chain seq x y z
N MET A 1 17.11 19.60 8.65
CA MET A 1 16.47 18.37 9.15
C MET A 1 15.15 18.70 9.83
N PHE A 2 14.19 17.83 9.70
CA PHE A 2 12.90 18.02 10.35
C PHE A 2 12.59 16.81 11.21
N TYR A 3 11.71 17.01 12.18
CA TYR A 3 11.19 15.92 13.02
C TYR A 3 9.67 16.00 12.97
N ASN A 4 9.03 14.90 12.54
CA ASN A 4 7.58 14.82 12.46
C ASN A 4 7.07 13.57 13.16
N VAL A 5 6.02 13.75 13.94
CA VAL A 5 5.25 12.63 14.47
C VAL A 5 3.90 12.68 13.77
N LEU A 6 3.57 11.63 13.03
CA LEU A 6 2.40 11.59 12.17
C LEU A 6 1.44 10.50 12.62
N GLU A 7 0.15 10.82 12.56
CA GLU A 7 -0.90 9.84 12.72
C GLU A 7 -1.23 9.32 11.32
N LEU A 8 -0.77 8.11 10.98
CA LEU A 8 -0.85 7.60 9.61
C LEU A 8 -2.27 7.55 9.06
N LYS A 9 -3.24 7.20 9.88
CA LYS A 9 -4.63 7.08 9.43
C LYS A 9 -5.23 8.40 8.95
N ASP A 10 -4.67 9.53 9.40
CA ASP A 10 -5.17 10.86 9.06
C ASP A 10 -4.53 11.44 7.79
N LEU A 11 -3.56 10.74 7.21
CA LEU A 11 -2.83 11.22 6.04
C LEU A 11 -3.49 10.90 4.72
N VAL A 12 -4.44 9.98 4.72
CA VAL A 12 -5.16 9.51 3.53
C VAL A 12 -6.61 9.21 3.87
N ASP A 13 -7.47 9.29 2.86
CA ASP A 13 -8.90 9.02 2.98
C ASP A 13 -9.33 7.89 2.06
N ASN A 14 -10.28 7.07 2.51
CA ASN A 14 -10.89 6.04 1.68
C ASN A 14 -11.91 6.70 0.76
N ARG A 15 -11.58 6.83 -0.52
CA ARG A 15 -12.40 7.51 -1.53
C ARG A 15 -12.97 6.53 -2.54
N GLU A 16 -14.21 6.78 -2.98
CA GLU A 16 -14.83 5.97 -4.03
C GLU A 16 -14.18 6.27 -5.38
N ASN A 17 -14.02 5.21 -6.17
CA ASN A 17 -13.54 5.27 -7.56
C ASN A 17 -12.11 5.77 -7.71
N MET A 18 -11.35 5.81 -6.63
CA MET A 18 -9.93 6.18 -6.69
C MET A 18 -9.22 5.76 -5.41
N PHE A 19 -7.92 5.59 -5.52
CA PHE A 19 -7.08 5.43 -4.33
C PHE A 19 -6.58 6.80 -3.90
N ASP A 20 -6.23 6.92 -2.62
CA ASP A 20 -5.57 8.09 -2.09
C ASP A 20 -4.15 7.73 -1.68
N ARG A 21 -3.20 8.59 -1.97
CA ARG A 21 -1.80 8.33 -1.71
C ARG A 21 -1.11 9.57 -1.16
N ASN A 22 -0.30 9.37 -0.14
CA ASN A 22 0.52 10.43 0.44
C ASN A 22 1.95 9.92 0.55
N VAL A 23 2.86 10.51 -0.22
CA VAL A 23 4.28 10.15 -0.21
C VAL A 23 4.96 10.92 0.91
N LEU A 24 5.52 10.19 1.88
CA LEU A 24 6.14 10.79 3.07
C LEU A 24 7.63 11.06 2.88
N LEU A 25 8.32 10.13 2.24
CA LEU A 25 9.77 10.24 1.99
C LEU A 25 10.07 9.64 0.62
N GLU A 26 11.02 10.25 -0.08
CA GLU A 26 11.55 9.73 -1.34
C GLU A 26 13.05 9.93 -1.37
N ARG A 27 13.75 8.93 -1.91
CA ARG A 27 15.17 9.04 -2.19
C ARG A 27 15.50 8.10 -3.35
N GLY A 28 15.81 8.70 -4.53
CA GLY A 28 16.00 7.92 -5.75
C GLY A 28 14.76 7.13 -6.06
N GLU A 29 14.90 5.82 -6.19
CA GLU A 29 13.80 4.90 -6.45
C GLU A 29 13.07 4.47 -5.16
N SER A 30 13.66 4.76 -4.01
CA SER A 30 13.11 4.36 -2.71
C SER A 30 12.05 5.35 -2.24
N SER A 31 11.02 4.84 -1.60
CA SER A 31 9.95 5.70 -1.08
C SER A 31 9.22 5.08 0.08
N LEU A 32 8.61 5.94 0.87
CA LEU A 32 7.71 5.58 1.95
C LEU A 32 6.41 6.34 1.71
N SER A 33 5.30 5.63 1.54
CA SER A 33 4.01 6.25 1.28
C SER A 33 2.89 5.56 2.04
N VAL A 34 1.79 6.30 2.22
CA VAL A 34 0.57 5.78 2.82
C VAL A 34 -0.49 5.75 1.71
N ILE A 35 -1.23 4.66 1.63
CA ILE A 35 -2.25 4.47 0.60
C ILE A 35 -3.57 4.07 1.26
N ALA A 36 -4.67 4.62 0.76
CA ALA A 36 -6.02 4.25 1.18
C ALA A 36 -6.82 3.78 -0.02
N LEU A 37 -7.58 2.71 0.20
CA LEU A 37 -8.52 2.16 -0.78
C LEU A 37 -9.85 1.95 -0.10
N LYS A 38 -10.92 2.38 -0.76
CA LYS A 38 -12.27 2.06 -0.29
C LYS A 38 -12.59 0.60 -0.63
N LYS A 39 -13.45 -0.01 0.14
CA LYS A 39 -13.91 -1.39 -0.09
C LYS A 39 -14.30 -1.59 -1.55
N ASN A 40 -13.81 -2.67 -2.14
CA ASN A 40 -14.01 -3.10 -3.52
C ASN A 40 -13.20 -2.31 -4.56
N GLU A 41 -12.45 -1.29 -4.16
CA GLU A 41 -11.56 -0.58 -5.07
C GLU A 41 -10.29 -1.40 -5.32
N ILE A 42 -9.75 -1.24 -6.51
CA ILE A 42 -8.55 -1.94 -6.96
C ILE A 42 -7.45 -0.95 -7.29
N LEU A 43 -6.27 -1.19 -6.73
CA LEU A 43 -5.05 -0.52 -7.15
C LEU A 43 -4.37 -1.47 -8.13
N ASP A 44 -4.46 -1.15 -9.42
CA ASP A 44 -4.20 -2.10 -10.49
C ASP A 44 -2.76 -2.07 -11.02
N ASN A 45 -2.29 -3.26 -11.39
CA ASN A 45 -1.07 -3.53 -12.17
C ASN A 45 0.14 -2.68 -11.82
N HIS A 46 0.46 -2.64 -10.54
CA HIS A 46 1.66 -1.99 -10.09
C HIS A 46 2.90 -2.82 -10.37
N PHE A 47 3.93 -2.11 -10.75
CA PHE A 47 5.22 -2.68 -11.08
C PHE A 47 6.27 -1.78 -10.42
N SER A 48 7.18 -2.36 -9.70
CA SER A 48 8.22 -1.60 -9.00
C SER A 48 9.61 -2.10 -9.38
N VAL A 49 10.54 -1.17 -9.55
CA VAL A 49 11.96 -1.51 -9.72
C VAL A 49 12.63 -1.82 -8.38
N CYS A 50 11.91 -1.63 -7.29
CA CYS A 50 12.39 -1.87 -5.93
C CYS A 50 11.69 -3.07 -5.32
N ASP A 51 12.37 -3.72 -4.37
CA ASP A 51 11.69 -4.60 -3.44
C ASP A 51 10.73 -3.76 -2.62
N ALA A 52 9.65 -4.34 -2.17
CA ALA A 52 8.63 -3.59 -1.46
C ALA A 52 7.99 -4.39 -0.34
N CYS A 53 7.43 -3.67 0.61
CA CYS A 53 6.54 -4.27 1.59
C CYS A 53 5.35 -3.35 1.83
N ALA A 54 4.23 -3.97 2.15
CA ALA A 54 3.01 -3.27 2.50
C ALA A 54 2.56 -3.71 3.88
N TYR A 55 2.45 -2.75 4.79
CA TYR A 55 1.96 -2.99 6.13
C TYR A 55 0.54 -2.44 6.23
N VAL A 56 -0.44 -3.34 6.40
CA VAL A 56 -1.85 -2.97 6.53
C VAL A 56 -2.11 -2.57 7.97
N PHE A 57 -2.41 -1.30 8.20
CA PHE A 57 -2.68 -0.82 9.55
C PHE A 57 -4.17 -0.55 9.78
N ASP A 58 -4.99 -0.68 8.75
CA ASP A 58 -6.45 -0.59 8.85
C ASP A 58 -7.08 -1.39 7.71
N GLY A 59 -8.11 -2.18 8.02
CA GLY A 59 -8.84 -2.94 7.02
C GLY A 59 -8.21 -4.28 6.64
N GLU A 60 -8.45 -4.67 5.40
CA GLU A 60 -8.06 -5.98 4.87
C GLU A 60 -8.04 -5.92 3.36
N ALA A 61 -6.99 -6.44 2.74
CA ALA A 61 -6.84 -6.41 1.29
C ALA A 61 -6.25 -7.70 0.75
N GLU A 62 -6.55 -7.98 -0.52
CA GLU A 62 -5.93 -9.08 -1.26
C GLU A 62 -4.86 -8.52 -2.17
N PHE A 63 -3.65 -9.06 -2.06
CA PHE A 63 -2.54 -8.75 -2.96
C PHE A 63 -2.43 -9.86 -3.98
N HIS A 64 -2.62 -9.52 -5.24
CA HIS A 64 -2.64 -10.46 -6.36
C HIS A 64 -1.34 -10.36 -7.14
N PHE A 65 -0.66 -11.48 -7.26
CA PHE A 65 0.51 -11.64 -8.11
C PHE A 65 0.13 -12.67 -9.17
N ASN A 66 0.82 -12.73 -10.25
CA ASN A 66 0.60 -13.63 -11.37
C ASN A 66 -0.40 -14.79 -11.10
N ALA A 67 0.05 -15.88 -10.45
CA ALA A 67 -0.80 -17.05 -10.18
C ALA A 67 -1.18 -17.18 -8.70
N GLU A 68 -0.83 -16.20 -7.87
CA GLU A 68 -0.99 -16.28 -6.44
C GLU A 68 -1.72 -15.07 -5.89
N LYS A 69 -2.44 -15.26 -4.79
CA LYS A 69 -3.02 -14.14 -4.06
C LYS A 69 -2.88 -14.37 -2.56
N PHE A 70 -2.74 -13.28 -1.84
CA PHE A 70 -2.55 -13.30 -0.39
C PHE A 70 -3.49 -12.29 0.25
N THR A 71 -4.20 -12.72 1.29
CA THR A 71 -5.00 -11.82 2.10
C THR A 71 -4.14 -11.27 3.22
N VAL A 72 -4.08 -9.95 3.34
CA VAL A 72 -3.30 -9.25 4.36
C VAL A 72 -4.27 -8.45 5.21
N LYS A 73 -4.27 -8.72 6.52
CA LYS A 73 -5.19 -8.12 7.48
C LYS A 73 -4.47 -7.06 8.32
N LYS A 74 -5.26 -6.24 8.99
CA LYS A 74 -4.74 -5.24 9.92
C LYS A 74 -3.67 -5.84 10.83
N GLY A 75 -2.51 -5.21 10.87
CA GLY A 75 -1.38 -5.66 11.65
C GLY A 75 -0.43 -6.60 10.93
N GLU A 76 -0.76 -6.99 9.71
CA GLU A 76 0.06 -7.90 8.91
C GLU A 76 0.82 -7.14 7.83
N LEU A 77 1.92 -7.74 7.41
CA LEU A 77 2.80 -7.17 6.40
C LEU A 77 3.07 -8.20 5.32
N ILE A 78 3.04 -7.76 4.06
CA ILE A 78 3.47 -8.59 2.94
C ILE A 78 4.73 -7.97 2.32
N MET A 79 5.70 -8.83 1.98
CA MET A 79 6.92 -8.43 1.30
C MET A 79 6.96 -9.08 -0.07
N PHE A 80 7.43 -8.36 -1.08
CA PHE A 80 7.55 -8.90 -2.43
C PHE A 80 8.72 -8.28 -3.16
N GLU A 81 9.28 -9.09 -4.06
CA GLU A 81 10.46 -8.69 -4.83
C GLU A 81 10.12 -7.70 -5.93
N LYS A 82 11.15 -6.97 -6.35
CA LYS A 82 11.05 -6.06 -7.49
C LYS A 82 10.58 -6.78 -8.76
N GLU A 83 10.02 -6.01 -9.68
CA GLU A 83 9.61 -6.47 -11.00
C GLU A 83 8.50 -7.51 -11.00
N LYS A 84 7.73 -7.60 -9.91
CA LYS A 84 6.53 -8.43 -9.83
C LYS A 84 5.32 -7.56 -10.09
N GLU A 85 4.59 -7.85 -11.17
CA GLU A 85 3.30 -7.20 -11.39
C GLU A 85 2.33 -7.63 -10.30
N HIS A 86 1.63 -6.67 -9.76
CA HIS A 86 0.68 -6.95 -8.71
C HIS A 86 -0.47 -5.95 -8.73
N LYS A 87 -1.57 -6.36 -8.14
CA LYS A 87 -2.69 -5.47 -7.88
C LYS A 87 -3.22 -5.72 -6.48
N VAL A 88 -3.89 -4.73 -5.93
CA VAL A 88 -4.44 -4.79 -4.58
C VAL A 88 -5.93 -4.57 -4.64
N LEU A 89 -6.69 -5.50 -4.09
CA LEU A 89 -8.15 -5.39 -3.97
C LEU A 89 -8.50 -5.17 -2.50
N ALA A 90 -9.16 -4.08 -2.19
CA ALA A 90 -9.61 -3.80 -0.83
C ALA A 90 -10.87 -4.63 -0.52
N LEU A 91 -10.79 -5.50 0.48
CA LEU A 91 -11.94 -6.28 0.94
C LEU A 91 -12.79 -5.49 1.94
N LYS A 92 -12.18 -4.49 2.56
CA LYS A 92 -12.80 -3.50 3.45
C LYS A 92 -12.14 -2.16 3.12
N ASP A 93 -12.64 -1.08 3.69
CA ASP A 93 -11.92 0.18 3.65
C ASP A 93 -10.54 -0.06 4.26
N THR A 94 -9.48 0.15 3.49
CA THR A 94 -8.13 -0.28 3.84
C THR A 94 -7.15 0.88 3.76
N LYS A 95 -6.21 0.89 4.69
CA LYS A 95 -5.06 1.80 4.67
C LYS A 95 -3.80 1.01 4.93
N PHE A 96 -2.77 1.27 4.15
CA PHE A 96 -1.51 0.57 4.33
C PHE A 96 -0.32 1.48 4.05
N LEU A 97 0.80 1.13 4.69
CA LEU A 97 2.08 1.79 4.51
C LEU A 97 2.83 1.00 3.44
N LEU A 98 3.28 1.68 2.39
CA LEU A 98 4.04 1.05 1.31
C LEU A 98 5.48 1.55 1.37
N ILE A 99 6.41 0.61 1.49
CA ILE A 99 7.84 0.86 1.58
C ILE A 99 8.51 0.23 0.37
N LYS A 100 9.24 1.03 -0.38
CA LYS A 100 10.02 0.57 -1.54
C LYS A 100 11.49 0.87 -1.29
N ILE A 101 12.32 -0.15 -1.44
CA ILE A 101 13.76 0.00 -1.19
C ILE A 101 14.61 -0.74 -2.24
#